data_44e0d8f9bcf63f5156c37f4266b746fc
#
_entry.id   44e0d8f9bcf63f5156c37f4266b746fc
#
_cell.length_a   1.000
_cell.length_b   1.000
_cell.length_c   1.000
_cell.angle_alpha   90.00
_cell.angle_beta   90.00
_cell.angle_gamma   90.00
#
_symmetry.space_group_name_H-M   'P 1'
#
loop_
_entity.id
_entity.type
_entity.pdbx_description
1 polymer ?
#
loop_
_entity_poly.entity_id
_entity_poly.type
_entity_poly.pdbx_seq_one_letter_code
_entity_poly.pdbx_strand_id
1 'polypeptide(L)'
;MELPRDAVLLRIFIGEDTRFDHRPLYEAIVTTAREQHLAGATVLRGPMGYGHTSELHTAKILNLAENLPVVIEIVDTQEKIDRFLPTLNGMMSSGLVTLEKVQVLQYGKPTSVR
;
A
#
# COMPACT_ATOMS: atom_id res chain seq x y z
N MET A 1 5.63 10.22 -17.43
CA MET A 1 6.14 8.90 -17.12
C MET A 1 5.26 7.83 -17.75
N GLU A 2 5.86 6.88 -18.40
CA GLU A 2 5.14 5.77 -18.99
C GLU A 2 5.30 4.54 -18.12
N LEU A 3 4.24 3.74 -18.07
CA LEU A 3 4.25 2.50 -17.34
C LEU A 3 4.04 1.38 -18.35
N PRO A 4 4.93 0.38 -18.40
CA PRO A 4 4.76 -0.72 -19.36
C PRO A 4 3.52 -1.56 -19.01
N ARG A 5 3.08 -2.34 -19.97
CA ARG A 5 1.91 -3.19 -19.78
C ARG A 5 2.11 -4.20 -18.66
N ASP A 6 3.28 -4.83 -18.62
CA ASP A 6 3.56 -5.82 -17.59
C ASP A 6 4.11 -5.11 -16.35
N ALA A 7 3.42 -5.28 -15.26
CA ALA A 7 3.76 -4.63 -14.00
C ALA A 7 3.44 -5.56 -12.84
N VAL A 8 3.63 -5.07 -11.63
CA VAL A 8 3.28 -5.81 -10.42
C VAL A 8 2.45 -4.92 -9.51
N LEU A 9 1.59 -5.56 -8.75
CA LEU A 9 0.80 -4.90 -7.71
C LEU A 9 1.37 -5.28 -6.36
N LEU A 10 1.83 -4.28 -5.64
CA LEU A 10 2.29 -4.42 -4.27
C LEU A 10 1.14 -4.05 -3.35
N ARG A 11 0.77 -4.96 -2.45
CA ARG A 11 -0.22 -4.67 -1.42
C ARG A 11 0.42 -4.76 -0.05
N ILE A 12 0.12 -3.77 0.77
CA ILE A 12 0.68 -3.67 2.11
C ILE A 12 -0.50 -3.59 3.08
N PHE A 13 -0.60 -4.56 3.98
CA PHE A 13 -1.70 -4.66 4.93
C PHE A 13 -1.17 -4.30 6.31
N ILE A 14 -1.65 -3.20 6.88
CA ILE A 14 -1.23 -2.72 8.19
C ILE A 14 -2.44 -2.19 8.95
N GLY A 15 -2.25 -1.84 10.21
CA GLY A 15 -3.28 -1.18 10.99
C GLY A 15 -3.19 0.33 10.84
N GLU A 16 -4.32 0.98 10.91
CA GLU A 16 -4.41 2.43 10.75
C GLU A 16 -3.58 3.17 11.80
N ASP A 17 -3.55 2.65 13.02
CA ASP A 17 -2.86 3.32 14.13
C ASP A 17 -1.38 2.98 14.23
N THR A 18 -0.88 2.12 13.37
CA THR A 18 0.55 1.82 13.33
C THR A 18 1.32 3.08 12.96
N ARG A 19 2.39 3.36 13.68
CA ARG A 19 3.14 4.58 13.50
C ARG A 19 4.58 4.29 13.09
N PHE A 20 5.15 5.25 12.39
CA PHE A 20 6.55 5.25 12.05
C PHE A 20 7.07 6.69 12.14
N ASP A 21 8.11 6.90 12.94
CA ASP A 21 8.73 8.21 13.05
C ASP A 21 7.70 9.32 13.36
N HIS A 22 6.84 9.06 14.35
CA HIS A 22 5.84 10.00 14.88
C HIS A 22 4.70 10.35 13.93
N ARG A 23 4.50 9.56 12.88
CA ARG A 23 3.36 9.77 11.99
C ARG A 23 2.74 8.42 11.62
N PRO A 24 1.53 8.40 11.07
CA PRO A 24 0.93 7.14 10.65
C PRO A 24 1.82 6.42 9.63
N LEU A 25 2.00 5.13 9.83
CA LEU A 25 2.84 4.33 8.93
C LEU A 25 2.34 4.40 7.49
N TYR A 26 1.00 4.32 7.28
CA TYR A 26 0.48 4.35 5.91
C TYR A 26 0.84 5.67 5.21
N GLU A 27 0.84 6.77 5.95
CA GLU A 27 1.22 8.07 5.40
C GLU A 27 2.70 8.09 5.05
N ALA A 28 3.54 7.54 5.93
CA ALA A 28 4.98 7.45 5.68
C ALA A 28 5.26 6.62 4.43
N ILE A 29 4.57 5.51 4.26
CA ILE A 29 4.76 4.65 3.10
C ILE A 29 4.39 5.37 1.81
N VAL A 30 3.21 6.00 1.80
CA VAL A 30 2.72 6.69 0.60
C VAL A 30 3.63 7.87 0.23
N THR A 31 4.04 8.65 1.23
CA THR A 31 4.91 9.80 1.00
C THR A 31 6.26 9.34 0.44
N THR A 32 6.82 8.27 1.00
CA THR A 32 8.09 7.74 0.54
C THR A 32 7.99 7.17 -0.87
N ALA A 33 6.89 6.47 -1.16
CA ALA A 33 6.67 5.95 -2.51
C ALA A 33 6.63 7.09 -3.53
N ARG A 34 5.99 8.19 -3.17
CA ARG A 34 5.93 9.37 -4.04
C ARG A 34 7.31 9.96 -4.23
N GLU A 35 8.09 10.07 -3.17
CA GLU A 35 9.46 10.59 -3.25
C GLU A 35 10.37 9.73 -4.10
N GLN A 36 10.13 8.43 -4.12
CA GLN A 36 10.89 7.51 -4.94
C GLN A 36 10.31 7.34 -6.35
N HIS A 37 9.34 8.18 -6.69
CA HIS A 37 8.78 8.26 -8.04
C HIS A 37 8.09 6.97 -8.49
N LEU A 38 7.46 6.25 -7.56
CA LEU A 38 6.59 5.15 -7.96
C LEU A 38 5.34 5.71 -8.66
N ALA A 39 4.74 4.92 -9.53
CA ALA A 39 3.71 5.39 -10.43
C ALA A 39 2.43 5.90 -9.73
N GLY A 40 2.18 5.42 -8.53
CA GLY A 40 1.02 5.85 -7.75
C GLY A 40 0.84 4.98 -6.54
N ALA A 41 0.02 5.45 -5.60
CA ALA A 41 -0.31 4.68 -4.41
C ALA A 41 -1.72 5.04 -3.97
N THR A 42 -2.47 4.04 -3.54
CA THR A 42 -3.84 4.23 -3.05
C THR A 42 -3.93 3.60 -1.67
N VAL A 43 -4.58 4.30 -0.75
CA VAL A 43 -4.83 3.78 0.59
C VAL A 43 -6.31 3.48 0.72
N LEU A 44 -6.60 2.23 1.11
CA LEU A 44 -7.97 1.79 1.36
C LEU A 44 -8.09 1.42 2.83
N ARG A 45 -9.19 1.81 3.45
CA ARG A 45 -9.44 1.49 4.84
C ARG A 45 -10.62 0.53 4.93
N GLY A 46 -10.41 -0.58 5.62
CA GLY A 46 -11.46 -1.58 5.79
C GLY A 46 -12.27 -1.31 7.04
N PRO A 47 -13.58 -1.66 7.03
CA PRO A 47 -14.42 -1.46 8.21
C PRO A 47 -14.20 -2.53 9.29
N MET A 48 -13.50 -3.60 8.98
CA MET A 48 -13.27 -4.72 9.90
C MET A 48 -12.12 -5.57 9.40
N GLY A 49 -11.37 -6.15 10.31
CA GLY A 49 -10.35 -7.12 9.97
C GLY A 49 -9.51 -7.55 11.15
N TYR A 50 -8.67 -8.54 10.93
CA TYR A 50 -7.67 -8.94 11.90
C TYR A 50 -6.44 -9.46 11.17
N GLY A 51 -5.30 -9.37 11.83
CA GLY A 51 -4.03 -9.84 11.28
C GLY A 51 -3.42 -10.95 12.12
N HIS A 52 -2.10 -11.03 12.11
CA HIS A 52 -1.39 -12.14 12.77
C HIS A 52 -1.63 -12.24 14.27
N THR A 53 -2.04 -11.14 14.92
CA THR A 53 -2.37 -11.16 16.35
C THR A 53 -3.75 -11.73 16.62
N SER A 54 -4.58 -11.89 15.58
CA SER A 54 -5.97 -12.35 15.69
C SER A 54 -6.89 -11.40 16.48
N GLU A 55 -6.43 -10.19 16.74
CA GLU A 55 -7.26 -9.18 17.39
C GLU A 55 -8.18 -8.54 16.35
N LEU A 56 -9.49 -8.62 16.59
CA LEU A 56 -10.47 -8.10 15.65
C LEU A 56 -10.66 -6.61 15.83
N HIS A 57 -10.53 -5.87 14.72
CA HIS A 57 -10.76 -4.43 14.68
C HIS A 57 -11.97 -4.15 13.80
N THR A 58 -12.90 -3.33 14.29
CA THR A 58 -14.15 -3.08 13.58
C THR A 58 -14.65 -1.66 13.86
N ALA A 59 -15.27 -1.06 12.85
CA ALA A 59 -15.89 0.25 12.93
C ALA A 59 -17.35 0.12 13.32
N LYS A 60 -17.63 -0.26 14.57
CA LYS A 60 -19.01 -0.33 15.06
C LYS A 60 -19.48 1.05 15.49
N ILE A 61 -20.78 1.29 15.33
CA ILE A 61 -21.39 2.59 15.52
C ILE A 61 -21.12 3.22 16.87
N LEU A 62 -21.22 2.45 17.94
CA LEU A 62 -21.07 2.99 19.28
C LEU A 62 -19.66 2.93 19.81
N ASN A 63 -18.75 2.37 19.05
CA ASN A 63 -17.36 2.28 19.44
C ASN A 63 -16.52 3.15 18.54
N LEU A 64 -15.53 3.78 19.13
CA LEU A 64 -14.53 4.45 18.33
C LEU A 64 -13.84 3.40 17.49
N ALA A 65 -13.70 3.70 16.21
CA ALA A 65 -12.96 2.83 15.32
C ALA A 65 -11.48 2.90 15.74
N GLU A 66 -10.94 1.76 16.15
CA GLU A 66 -9.55 1.69 16.57
C GLU A 66 -8.78 0.76 15.66
N ASN A 67 -7.66 1.25 15.16
CA ASN A 67 -6.69 0.49 14.39
C ASN A 67 -7.33 -0.35 13.28
N LEU A 68 -8.20 0.26 12.51
CA LEU A 68 -8.85 -0.41 11.40
C LEU A 68 -7.80 -0.89 10.40
N PRO A 69 -8.10 -1.95 9.64
CA PRO A 69 -7.17 -2.42 8.62
C PRO A 69 -7.04 -1.41 7.50
N VAL A 70 -5.82 -1.23 7.04
CA VAL A 70 -5.49 -0.35 5.93
C VAL A 70 -4.72 -1.18 4.90
N VAL A 71 -5.09 -1.02 3.64
CA VAL A 71 -4.38 -1.64 2.53
C VAL A 71 -3.83 -0.54 1.64
N ILE A 72 -2.53 -0.61 1.38
CA ILE A 72 -1.89 0.30 0.44
C ILE A 72 -1.61 -0.49 -0.83
N GLU A 73 -2.03 0.06 -1.97
CA GLU A 73 -1.82 -0.56 -3.27
C GLU A 73 -0.94 0.31 -4.13
N ILE A 74 0.12 -0.28 -4.67
CA ILE A 74 1.06 0.41 -5.55
C ILE A 74 1.31 -0.49 -6.76
N VAL A 75 1.11 0.06 -7.96
CA VAL A 75 1.41 -0.66 -9.20
C VAL A 75 2.61 0.03 -9.86
N ASP A 76 3.63 -0.74 -10.17
CA ASP A 76 4.78 -0.25 -10.92
C ASP A 76 5.53 -1.44 -11.52
N THR A 77 6.65 -1.19 -12.14
CA THR A 77 7.48 -2.26 -12.68
C THR A 77 8.07 -3.11 -11.56
N GLN A 78 8.38 -4.35 -11.88
CA GLN A 78 9.04 -5.24 -10.92
C GLN A 78 10.34 -4.60 -10.41
N GLU A 79 11.10 -3.99 -11.31
CA GLU A 79 12.38 -3.38 -10.97
C GLU A 79 12.23 -2.25 -9.94
N LYS A 80 11.27 -1.36 -10.17
CA LYS A 80 11.05 -0.23 -9.25
C LYS A 80 10.51 -0.70 -7.91
N ILE A 81 9.61 -1.68 -7.93
CA ILE A 81 9.11 -2.26 -6.68
C ILE A 81 10.26 -2.92 -5.92
N ASP A 82 11.11 -3.69 -6.61
CA ASP A 82 12.24 -4.34 -5.95
C ASP A 82 13.16 -3.33 -5.26
N ARG A 83 13.34 -2.15 -5.86
CA ARG A 83 14.15 -1.09 -5.25
C ARG A 83 13.45 -0.45 -4.05
N PHE A 84 12.13 -0.45 -4.04
CA PHE A 84 11.36 0.13 -2.94
C PHE A 84 11.27 -0.81 -1.72
N LEU A 85 11.30 -2.11 -1.93
CA LEU A 85 11.08 -3.08 -0.86
C LEU A 85 12.04 -2.93 0.33
N PRO A 86 13.34 -2.68 0.16
CA PRO A 86 14.21 -2.47 1.33
C PRO A 86 13.79 -1.27 2.16
N THR A 87 13.36 -0.19 1.52
CA THR A 87 12.88 1.00 2.21
C THR A 87 11.61 0.67 2.99
N LEU A 88 10.67 -0.02 2.35
CA LEU A 88 9.44 -0.45 3.00
C LEU A 88 9.73 -1.33 4.21
N ASN A 89 10.64 -2.30 4.02
CA ASN A 89 11.00 -3.22 5.09
C ASN A 89 11.58 -2.48 6.29
N GLY A 90 12.31 -1.41 6.06
CA GLY A 90 12.87 -0.60 7.14
C GLY A 90 11.83 0.19 7.91
N MET A 91 10.66 0.40 7.35
CA MET A 91 9.59 1.14 8.01
C MET A 91 8.61 0.22 8.76
N MET A 92 8.53 -1.05 8.39
CA MET A 92 7.53 -1.96 8.93
C MET A 92 8.06 -2.78 10.09
N SER A 93 7.27 -2.85 11.17
CA SER A 93 7.56 -3.76 12.28
C SER A 93 6.68 -5.01 12.21
N SER A 94 5.53 -4.91 11.55
CA SER A 94 4.62 -6.02 11.36
C SER A 94 3.69 -5.69 10.19
N GLY A 95 2.94 -6.66 9.75
CA GLY A 95 2.01 -6.49 8.65
C GLY A 95 2.18 -7.60 7.64
N LEU A 96 1.45 -7.47 6.54
CA LEU A 96 1.52 -8.43 5.45
C LEU A 96 1.84 -7.67 4.17
N VAL A 97 2.78 -8.17 3.40
CA VAL A 97 3.13 -7.58 2.11
C VAL A 97 3.00 -8.66 1.05
N THR A 98 2.25 -8.37 0.01
CA THR A 98 2.05 -9.31 -1.09
C THR A 98 2.40 -8.65 -2.41
N LEU A 99 2.71 -9.48 -3.39
CA LEU A 99 3.06 -9.04 -4.72
C LEU A 99 2.39 -9.94 -5.73
N GLU A 100 1.75 -9.36 -6.73
CA GLU A 100 1.18 -10.15 -7.80
C GLU A 100 1.39 -9.47 -9.14
N LYS A 101 1.47 -10.27 -10.19
CA LYS A 101 1.65 -9.76 -11.55
C LYS A 101 0.33 -9.22 -12.05
N VAL A 102 0.40 -8.07 -12.70
CA VAL A 102 -0.78 -7.43 -13.29
C VAL A 102 -0.46 -6.94 -14.68
N GLN A 103 -1.50 -6.70 -15.46
CA GLN A 103 -1.35 -6.03 -16.74
C GLN A 103 -1.96 -4.65 -16.63
N VAL A 104 -1.19 -3.65 -17.01
CA VAL A 104 -1.67 -2.27 -17.03
C VAL A 104 -2.26 -2.01 -18.40
N LEU A 105 -3.54 -1.65 -18.41
CA LEU A 105 -4.24 -1.35 -19.65
C LEU A 105 -4.22 0.13 -19.98
N GLN A 106 -4.12 0.96 -18.95
CA GLN A 106 -4.10 2.40 -19.10
C GLN A 106 -3.48 3.01 -17.86
N TYR A 107 -2.67 4.03 -18.04
CA TYR A 107 -2.09 4.78 -16.94
C TYR A 107 -2.04 6.26 -17.32
N GLY A 108 -2.69 7.09 -16.48
CA GLY A 108 -2.82 8.50 -16.79
C GLY A 108 -3.89 8.75 -17.84
N LYS A 109 -3.61 9.65 -18.77
CA LYS A 109 -4.58 9.97 -19.82
C LYS A 109 -4.74 8.82 -20.79
N PRO A 110 -5.96 8.57 -21.28
CA PRO A 110 -6.13 7.61 -22.36
C PRO A 110 -5.34 8.06 -23.56
N THR A 111 -4.39 7.24 -23.97
CA THR A 111 -3.56 7.55 -25.12
C THR A 111 -3.65 6.41 -26.11
N SER A 112 -2.83 6.48 -27.15
CA SER A 112 -2.78 5.39 -28.09
C SER A 112 -2.45 4.09 -27.39
N VAL A 113 -3.04 3.03 -27.87
CA VAL A 113 -2.83 1.71 -27.31
C VAL A 113 -1.40 1.28 -27.59
N ARG A 114 -0.83 0.62 -26.64
CA ARG A 114 0.48 0.06 -26.79
C ARG A 114 0.40 -1.37 -27.15
#